data_1ac20bec5da9030884bd3e9e89d67dc8
#
_entry.id   1ac20bec5da9030884bd3e9e89d67dc8
#
_cell.length_a   1.000
_cell.length_b   1.000
_cell.length_c   1.000
_cell.angle_alpha   90.00
_cell.angle_beta   90.00
_cell.angle_gamma   90.00
#
_symmetry.space_group_name_H-M   'P 1'
#
loop_
_entity.id
_entity.type
_entity.pdbx_description
1 polymer ?
#
loop_
_entity_poly.entity_id
_entity_poly.type
_entity_poly.pdbx_seq_one_letter_code
_entity_poly.pdbx_strand_id
1 'polypeptide(L)'
;GDIKKGGYCMLKGFPCKVTEYSTAKPGKHGSAKATIVGIDIFTNKKYEDTAPTGATGSVPNVTKEELEVADIDEDDFVSVILPDGDLKTDLKLPIEDEELYNELKKVWDEREDKTIYFTIQRAVGKEKFIAARSK
;
A
#
# COMPACT_ATOMS: atom_id res chain seq x y z
N GLY A 1 -3.98 21.35 6.83
CA GLY A 1 -3.91 20.41 5.80
C GLY A 1 -2.51 20.11 5.33
N ASP A 2 -2.06 18.99 5.74
CA ASP A 2 -0.68 18.62 5.47
C ASP A 2 -0.57 17.52 4.43
N ILE A 3 -1.51 17.52 3.47
CA ILE A 3 -1.45 16.59 2.35
C ILE A 3 -0.34 17.04 1.41
N LYS A 4 0.63 16.19 1.21
CA LYS A 4 1.78 16.49 0.38
C LYS A 4 2.04 15.38 -0.63
N LYS A 5 2.61 15.74 -1.77
CA LYS A 5 3.10 14.76 -2.72
C LYS A 5 4.06 13.79 -2.02
N GLY A 6 3.86 12.51 -2.21
CA GLY A 6 4.63 11.47 -1.55
C GLY A 6 4.07 10.98 -0.23
N GLY A 7 3.11 11.71 0.35
CA GLY A 7 2.40 11.28 1.56
C GLY A 7 1.19 10.42 1.24
N TYR A 8 0.42 10.08 2.27
CA TYR A 8 -0.79 9.28 2.13
C TYR A 8 -2.04 10.11 2.39
N CYS A 9 -3.11 9.80 1.69
CA CYS A 9 -4.40 10.47 1.85
C CYS A 9 -5.52 9.53 1.45
N MET A 10 -6.67 9.68 2.11
CA MET A 10 -7.87 8.97 1.67
C MET A 10 -8.48 9.72 0.50
N LEU A 11 -8.62 9.07 -0.64
CA LEU A 11 -9.27 9.62 -1.82
C LEU A 11 -10.44 8.73 -2.17
N LYS A 12 -11.65 9.31 -2.22
CA LYS A 12 -12.88 8.59 -2.54
C LYS A 12 -13.09 7.33 -1.69
N GLY A 13 -12.61 7.36 -0.44
CA GLY A 13 -12.72 6.23 0.47
C GLY A 13 -11.60 5.21 0.37
N PHE A 14 -10.58 5.47 -0.43
CA PHE A 14 -9.44 4.56 -0.63
C PHE A 14 -8.15 5.16 -0.12
N PRO A 15 -7.29 4.36 0.54
CA PRO A 15 -5.98 4.83 1.01
C PRO A 15 -5.04 4.94 -0.19
N CYS A 16 -4.56 6.15 -0.46
CA CYS A 16 -3.74 6.42 -1.63
C CYS A 16 -2.42 7.07 -1.27
N LYS A 17 -1.41 6.81 -2.08
CA LYS A 17 -0.17 7.55 -2.04
C LYS A 17 -0.31 8.73 -3.00
N VAL A 18 -0.12 9.94 -2.50
CA VAL A 18 -0.32 11.16 -3.28
C VAL A 18 0.80 11.32 -4.29
N THR A 19 0.45 11.36 -5.57
CA THR A 19 1.40 11.53 -6.67
C THR A 19 1.43 12.95 -7.19
N GLU A 20 0.31 13.67 -7.08
CA GLU A 20 0.22 15.05 -7.51
C GLU A 20 -0.66 15.83 -6.53
N TYR A 21 -0.25 17.04 -6.23
CA TYR A 21 -1.02 17.98 -5.42
C TYR A 21 -0.89 19.35 -6.05
N SER A 22 -2.02 19.92 -6.47
CA SER A 22 -2.04 21.23 -7.08
C SER A 22 -3.14 22.07 -6.47
N THR A 23 -2.90 23.37 -6.40
CA THR A 23 -3.90 24.32 -5.92
C THR A 23 -4.26 25.29 -7.03
N ALA A 24 -5.53 25.62 -7.12
CA ALA A 24 -6.01 26.62 -8.04
C ALA A 24 -6.76 27.68 -7.24
N LYS A 25 -6.49 28.95 -7.56
CA LYS A 25 -7.25 30.03 -6.97
C LYS A 25 -8.49 30.25 -7.83
N PRO A 26 -9.69 30.07 -7.27
CA PRO A 26 -10.90 30.41 -8.00
C PRO A 26 -10.99 31.93 -8.15
N GLY A 27 -11.93 32.40 -8.94
CA GLY A 27 -12.17 33.82 -9.09
C GLY A 27 -12.63 34.51 -7.81
N LYS A 28 -13.23 35.69 -7.94
CA LYS A 28 -13.47 36.65 -6.83
C LYS A 28 -14.25 36.12 -5.63
N HIS A 29 -14.96 35.00 -5.72
CA HIS A 29 -15.90 34.57 -4.68
C HIS A 29 -15.69 33.15 -4.19
N GLY A 30 -14.58 32.54 -4.49
CA GLY A 30 -14.39 31.17 -4.09
C GLY A 30 -13.19 30.98 -3.19
N SER A 31 -13.24 29.96 -2.37
CA SER A 31 -12.05 29.46 -1.67
C SER A 31 -11.14 28.78 -2.67
N ALA A 32 -9.83 28.86 -2.43
CA ALA A 32 -8.89 28.10 -3.24
C ALA A 32 -9.20 26.61 -3.10
N LYS A 33 -9.05 25.87 -4.17
CA LYS A 33 -9.27 24.42 -4.19
C LYS A 33 -7.99 23.69 -4.50
N ALA A 34 -7.84 22.53 -3.90
CA ALA A 34 -6.73 21.64 -4.16
C ALA A 34 -7.23 20.44 -4.96
N THR A 35 -6.48 20.07 -5.98
CA THR A 35 -6.68 18.80 -6.71
C THR A 35 -5.63 17.84 -6.24
N ILE A 36 -6.06 16.68 -5.79
CA ILE A 36 -5.18 15.64 -5.24
C ILE A 36 -5.30 14.42 -6.11
N VAL A 37 -4.18 13.95 -6.63
CA VAL A 37 -4.12 12.70 -7.39
C VAL A 37 -3.30 11.71 -6.60
N GLY A 38 -3.81 10.51 -6.45
CA GLY A 38 -3.12 9.47 -5.72
C GLY A 38 -3.39 8.10 -6.30
N ILE A 39 -2.57 7.14 -5.90
CA ILE A 39 -2.69 5.76 -6.32
C ILE A 39 -3.02 4.91 -5.10
N ASP A 40 -4.10 4.14 -5.22
CA ASP A 40 -4.52 3.21 -4.17
C ASP A 40 -3.37 2.25 -3.85
N ILE A 41 -2.97 2.20 -2.59
CA ILE A 41 -1.82 1.40 -2.17
C ILE A 41 -2.10 -0.10 -2.20
N PHE A 42 -3.36 -0.51 -2.35
CA PHE A 42 -3.73 -1.93 -2.44
C PHE A 42 -4.02 -2.39 -3.87
N THR A 43 -4.62 -1.54 -4.70
CA THR A 43 -5.07 -1.94 -6.05
C THR A 43 -4.28 -1.30 -7.17
N ASN A 44 -3.47 -0.28 -6.88
CA ASN A 44 -2.73 0.53 -7.85
C ASN A 44 -3.62 1.35 -8.77
N LYS A 45 -4.90 1.50 -8.44
CA LYS A 45 -5.81 2.35 -9.21
C LYS A 45 -5.55 3.81 -8.90
N LYS A 46 -5.65 4.65 -9.93
CA LYS A 46 -5.46 6.09 -9.80
C LYS A 46 -6.80 6.74 -9.46
N TYR A 47 -6.78 7.61 -8.44
CA TYR A 47 -7.95 8.39 -8.05
C TYR A 47 -7.59 9.87 -8.00
N GLU A 48 -8.56 10.69 -8.32
CA GLU A 48 -8.42 12.14 -8.26
C GLU A 48 -9.60 12.70 -7.46
N ASP A 49 -9.33 13.64 -6.59
CA ASP A 49 -10.35 14.29 -5.79
C ASP A 49 -10.00 15.77 -5.59
N THR A 50 -11.00 16.57 -5.31
CA THR A 50 -10.81 17.99 -5.04
C THR A 50 -11.36 18.34 -3.68
N ALA A 51 -10.65 19.24 -2.99
CA ALA A 51 -11.07 19.72 -1.69
C ALA A 51 -10.70 21.21 -1.54
N PRO A 52 -11.43 21.97 -0.70
CA PRO A 52 -11.00 23.33 -0.39
C PRO A 52 -9.60 23.30 0.23
N THR A 53 -8.76 24.26 -0.14
CA THR A 53 -7.47 24.40 0.51
C THR A 53 -7.68 24.72 1.99
N GLY A 54 -6.88 24.14 2.85
CA GLY A 54 -7.05 24.26 4.28
C GLY A 54 -7.97 23.24 4.90
N ALA A 55 -8.69 22.46 4.09
CA ALA A 55 -9.44 21.32 4.60
C ALA A 55 -8.48 20.24 5.08
N THR A 56 -8.80 19.63 6.21
CA THR A 56 -8.01 18.51 6.72
C THR A 56 -8.49 17.25 6.02
N GLY A 57 -7.69 16.70 5.14
CA GLY A 57 -7.98 15.40 4.55
C GLY A 57 -7.76 14.30 5.58
N SER A 58 -8.47 13.20 5.43
CA SER A 58 -8.20 12.02 6.24
C SER A 58 -6.90 11.38 5.78
N VAL A 59 -6.02 11.09 6.72
CA VAL A 59 -4.76 10.42 6.46
C VAL A 59 -4.85 9.01 6.99
N PRO A 60 -4.70 7.98 6.13
CA PRO A 60 -4.76 6.61 6.61
C PRO A 60 -3.53 6.29 7.46
N ASN A 61 -3.73 5.46 8.47
CA ASN A 61 -2.61 4.94 9.24
C ASN A 61 -2.03 3.75 8.47
N VAL A 62 -0.91 3.97 7.81
CA VAL A 62 -0.23 2.95 7.02
C VAL A 62 0.93 2.40 7.83
N THR A 63 0.94 1.10 8.06
CA THR A 63 2.03 0.41 8.76
C THR A 63 2.66 -0.63 7.85
N LYS A 64 3.93 -0.88 8.04
CA LYS A 64 4.68 -1.89 7.31
C LYS A 64 5.45 -2.74 8.30
N GLU A 65 5.45 -4.04 8.08
CA GLU A 65 6.17 -4.99 8.92
C GLU A 65 6.82 -6.05 8.04
N GLU A 66 8.07 -6.35 8.32
CA GLU A 66 8.78 -7.40 7.58
C GLU A 66 8.70 -8.69 8.39
N LEU A 67 8.23 -9.76 7.75
CA LEU A 67 8.03 -11.06 8.38
C LEU A 67 8.71 -12.16 7.58
N GLU A 68 9.25 -13.15 8.29
CA GLU A 68 9.86 -14.31 7.65
C GLU A 68 8.79 -15.18 7.00
N VAL A 69 9.03 -15.61 5.77
CA VAL A 69 8.13 -16.49 5.04
C VAL A 69 8.48 -17.94 5.37
N ALA A 70 7.51 -18.68 5.89
CA ALA A 70 7.69 -20.09 6.20
C ALA A 70 7.37 -20.96 5.00
N ASP A 71 6.31 -20.62 4.24
CA ASP A 71 5.88 -21.40 3.09
C ASP A 71 4.91 -20.59 2.21
N ILE A 72 4.77 -21.02 0.98
CA ILE A 72 3.73 -20.54 0.06
C ILE A 72 3.09 -21.78 -0.54
N ASP A 73 1.79 -21.95 -0.34
CA ASP A 73 1.11 -23.15 -0.85
C ASP A 73 0.69 -22.99 -2.32
N GLU A 74 0.09 -24.05 -2.86
CA GLU A 74 -0.31 -24.08 -4.27
C GLU A 74 -1.46 -23.13 -4.60
N ASP A 75 -2.19 -22.64 -3.59
CA ASP A 75 -3.26 -21.66 -3.74
C ASP A 75 -2.78 -20.24 -3.51
N ASP A 76 -1.46 -20.03 -3.42
CA ASP A 76 -0.80 -18.74 -3.19
C ASP A 76 -1.01 -18.17 -1.80
N PHE A 77 -1.47 -18.97 -0.84
CA PHE A 77 -1.48 -18.54 0.56
C PHE A 77 -0.07 -18.57 1.12
N VAL A 78 0.30 -17.48 1.76
CA VAL A 78 1.65 -17.32 2.32
C VAL A 78 1.57 -17.55 3.82
N SER A 79 2.44 -18.42 4.33
CA SER A 79 2.60 -18.62 5.78
C SER A 79 3.78 -17.78 6.23
N VAL A 80 3.55 -16.81 7.10
CA VAL A 80 4.60 -15.96 7.66
C VAL A 80 4.66 -16.15 9.17
N ILE A 81 5.84 -15.96 9.72
CA ILE A 81 6.12 -16.13 11.15
C ILE A 81 5.97 -14.79 11.84
N LEU A 82 5.03 -14.71 12.78
CA LEU A 82 4.79 -13.50 13.56
C LEU A 82 5.87 -13.33 14.65
N PRO A 83 6.03 -12.12 15.20
CA PRO A 83 7.03 -11.88 16.25
C PRO A 83 6.89 -12.77 17.49
N ASP A 84 5.67 -13.25 17.77
CA ASP A 84 5.43 -14.17 18.89
C ASP A 84 5.68 -15.64 18.55
N GLY A 85 6.09 -15.93 17.31
CA GLY A 85 6.35 -17.29 16.83
C GLY A 85 5.16 -17.99 16.20
N ASP A 86 3.97 -17.41 16.25
CA ASP A 86 2.80 -17.99 15.60
C ASP A 86 2.86 -17.80 14.09
N LEU A 87 2.11 -18.62 13.36
CA LEU A 87 2.00 -18.50 11.90
C LEU A 87 0.75 -17.72 11.52
N LYS A 88 0.92 -16.82 10.56
CA LYS A 88 -0.19 -16.16 9.90
C LYS A 88 -0.32 -16.76 8.50
N THR A 89 -1.48 -17.33 8.20
CA THR A 89 -1.69 -18.09 6.96
C THR A 89 -2.91 -17.62 6.16
N ASP A 90 -3.48 -16.48 6.51
CA ASP A 90 -4.73 -15.99 5.94
C ASP A 90 -4.56 -14.97 4.80
N LEU A 91 -3.33 -14.71 4.38
CA LEU A 91 -3.06 -13.72 3.35
C LEU A 91 -2.40 -14.35 2.13
N LYS A 92 -2.97 -14.09 0.97
CA LYS A 92 -2.44 -14.57 -0.30
C LYS A 92 -1.46 -13.60 -0.92
N LEU A 93 -0.67 -14.10 -1.87
CA LEU A 93 0.11 -13.24 -2.77
C LEU A 93 -0.84 -12.27 -3.50
N PRO A 94 -0.35 -11.07 -3.87
CA PRO A 94 -1.20 -10.07 -4.54
C PRO A 94 -1.44 -10.41 -6.02
N ILE A 95 -2.33 -11.37 -6.27
CA ILE A 95 -2.59 -11.88 -7.63
C ILE A 95 -3.17 -10.81 -8.56
N GLU A 96 -3.83 -9.79 -8.02
CA GLU A 96 -4.38 -8.68 -8.79
C GLU A 96 -3.31 -7.67 -9.24
N ASP A 97 -2.09 -7.77 -8.68
CA ASP A 97 -0.95 -6.94 -9.06
C ASP A 97 0.11 -7.86 -9.67
N GLU A 98 0.00 -8.11 -10.96
CA GLU A 98 0.80 -9.11 -11.66
C GLU A 98 2.31 -8.91 -11.52
N GLU A 99 2.78 -7.66 -11.65
CA GLU A 99 4.20 -7.36 -11.51
C GLU A 99 4.71 -7.70 -10.12
N LEU A 100 3.97 -7.29 -9.10
CA LEU A 100 4.33 -7.56 -7.72
C LEU A 100 4.23 -9.05 -7.40
N TYR A 101 3.18 -9.71 -7.87
CA TYR A 101 3.03 -11.15 -7.71
C TYR A 101 4.26 -11.88 -8.26
N ASN A 102 4.64 -11.55 -9.48
CA ASN A 102 5.78 -12.19 -10.14
C ASN A 102 7.10 -11.92 -9.40
N GLU A 103 7.28 -10.71 -8.89
CA GLU A 103 8.47 -10.36 -8.11
C GLU A 103 8.57 -11.16 -6.81
N LEU A 104 7.49 -11.21 -6.05
CA LEU A 104 7.46 -11.95 -4.79
C LEU A 104 7.66 -13.45 -5.03
N LYS A 105 6.99 -13.98 -6.04
CA LYS A 105 7.10 -15.40 -6.40
C LYS A 105 8.50 -15.76 -6.86
N LYS A 106 9.13 -14.88 -7.63
CA LYS A 106 10.50 -15.08 -8.10
C LYS A 106 11.49 -15.16 -6.94
N VAL A 107 11.38 -14.24 -5.99
CA VAL A 107 12.26 -14.24 -4.81
C VAL A 107 12.10 -15.55 -4.04
N TRP A 108 10.86 -15.99 -3.87
CA TRP A 108 10.58 -17.26 -3.17
C TRP A 108 11.11 -18.46 -3.95
N ASP A 109 10.85 -18.53 -5.26
CA ASP A 109 11.26 -19.66 -6.09
C ASP A 109 12.78 -19.79 -6.22
N GLU A 110 13.50 -18.66 -6.16
CA GLU A 110 14.96 -18.61 -6.28
C GLU A 110 15.68 -18.63 -4.93
N ARG A 111 14.98 -18.93 -3.85
CA ARG A 111 15.53 -18.78 -2.50
C ARG A 111 16.67 -19.74 -2.16
N GLU A 112 16.68 -20.94 -2.74
CA GLU A 112 17.63 -21.98 -2.40
C GLU A 112 17.67 -22.20 -0.87
N ASP A 113 18.80 -21.89 -0.22
CA ASP A 113 18.98 -22.02 1.22
C ASP A 113 18.84 -20.70 1.98
N LYS A 114 18.39 -19.64 1.30
CA LYS A 114 18.23 -18.33 1.92
C LYS A 114 16.90 -18.21 2.65
N THR A 115 16.89 -17.37 3.66
CA THR A 115 15.65 -17.02 4.35
C THR A 115 14.96 -15.89 3.59
N ILE A 116 13.66 -16.02 3.41
CA ILE A 116 12.88 -15.03 2.67
C ILE A 116 12.03 -14.23 3.65
N TYR A 117 12.02 -12.92 3.44
CA TYR A 117 11.21 -11.98 4.21
C TYR A 117 10.30 -11.23 3.25
N PHE A 118 9.02 -11.16 3.60
CA PHE A 118 8.06 -10.32 2.88
C PHE A 118 7.67 -9.14 3.77
N THR A 119 7.49 -7.98 3.15
CA THR A 119 6.95 -6.81 3.85
C THR A 119 5.44 -6.80 3.65
N ILE A 120 4.71 -6.78 4.76
CA ILE A 120 3.27 -6.64 4.75
C ILE A 120 2.90 -5.19 5.03
N GLN A 121 2.02 -4.63 4.22
CA GLN A 121 1.50 -3.28 4.40
C GLN A 121 0.07 -3.35 4.87
N ARG A 122 -0.25 -2.61 5.93
CA ARG A 122 -1.59 -2.57 6.52
C ARG A 122 -2.12 -1.15 6.54
N ALA A 123 -3.36 -1.00 6.16
CA ALA A 123 -4.08 0.27 6.26
C ALA A 123 -5.57 -0.01 6.13
N VAL A 124 -6.40 0.76 6.82
CA VAL A 124 -7.87 0.73 6.75
C VAL A 124 -8.45 -0.69 6.85
N GLY A 125 -7.84 -1.53 7.69
CA GLY A 125 -8.30 -2.91 7.89
C GLY A 125 -7.91 -3.88 6.78
N LYS A 126 -7.05 -3.46 5.86
CA LYS A 126 -6.58 -4.30 4.75
C LYS A 126 -5.09 -4.59 4.86
N GLU A 127 -4.67 -5.70 4.27
CA GLU A 127 -3.28 -6.14 4.27
C GLU A 127 -2.85 -6.55 2.86
N LYS A 128 -1.58 -6.29 2.54
CA LYS A 128 -1.00 -6.68 1.25
C LYS A 128 0.50 -6.88 1.40
N PHE A 129 1.03 -7.94 0.81
CA PHE A 129 2.48 -8.09 0.67
C PHE A 129 2.97 -7.17 -0.44
N ILE A 130 3.95 -6.33 -0.16
CA ILE A 130 4.40 -5.30 -1.11
C ILE A 130 5.87 -5.41 -1.50
N ALA A 131 6.65 -6.20 -0.81
CA ALA A 131 8.08 -6.34 -1.08
C ALA A 131 8.59 -7.67 -0.57
N ALA A 132 9.72 -8.11 -1.13
CA ALA A 132 10.39 -9.33 -0.71
C ALA A 132 11.89 -9.10 -0.71
N ARG A 133 12.58 -9.79 0.22
CA ARG A 133 14.03 -9.86 0.18
C ARG A 133 14.50 -11.22 0.67
N SER A 134 15.68 -11.61 0.25
CA SER A 134 16.35 -12.81 0.73
C SER A 134 17.58 -12.45 1.55
N LYS A 135 17.87 -13.29 2.53
CA LYS A 135 18.98 -13.00 3.42
C LYS A 135 19.79 -14.25 3.76
#